data_962784b27767d8d1d5ee091d0ea017b3
#
_entry.id   962784b27767d8d1d5ee091d0ea017b3
#
_cell.length_a   1.000
_cell.length_b   1.000
_cell.length_c   1.000
_cell.angle_alpha   90.00
_cell.angle_beta   90.00
_cell.angle_gamma   90.00
#
_symmetry.space_group_name_H-M   'P 1'
#
loop_
_entity.id
_entity.type
_entity.pdbx_description
1 polymer ?
#
loop_
_entity_poly.entity_id
_entity_poly.type
_entity_poly.pdbx_seq_one_letter_code
_entity_poly.pdbx_strand_id
1 'polypeptide(L)'
;MVFAIFLFIFGLCKITIKNTNQTGFSKRYMSIITLTTDLGIKDHYIAIVKGEIYKQIADINIVDISNEISKFDIQEAAFVFKNSFQHFPDGTVHIIGVNDELTNKTQHIAIEINNQFVIGADNGIFSLIFDKTFPNKIVQLNIPLDSNVLTFAIKDIFIKAACHLARGGTLEMIGTPLSDFQQKAASLQAVTNRDSIRGVVMHIDSYGNATTNINKDTFNRIGMNREFDILYGRESERITKIRKKYKEEPAGEKLAIFSTNGYLEIAMNQGKANELLGLHHYDIIRIEFK
;
A
#
# COMPACT_ATOMS: atom_id res chain seq x y z
N MET A 1 -38.04 -52.20 -57.25
CA MET A 1 -36.91 -52.65 -56.45
C MET A 1 -35.70 -52.46 -57.33
N VAL A 2 -35.11 -51.30 -57.33
CA VAL A 2 -33.96 -50.92 -58.18
C VAL A 2 -32.92 -50.26 -57.32
N PHE A 3 -31.78 -50.92 -57.22
CA PHE A 3 -30.58 -50.35 -56.60
C PHE A 3 -29.85 -49.55 -57.69
N ALA A 4 -29.59 -48.27 -57.43
CA ALA A 4 -28.73 -47.44 -58.25
C ALA A 4 -27.45 -47.15 -57.46
N ILE A 5 -26.36 -47.68 -58.02
CA ILE A 5 -25.00 -47.42 -57.54
C ILE A 5 -24.55 -46.08 -58.12
N PHE A 6 -24.20 -45.08 -57.24
CA PHE A 6 -23.51 -43.89 -57.69
C PHE A 6 -22.05 -43.93 -57.24
N LEU A 7 -21.16 -44.01 -58.21
CA LEU A 7 -19.72 -43.82 -58.04
C LEU A 7 -19.45 -42.33 -57.96
N PHE A 8 -18.92 -41.84 -56.85
CA PHE A 8 -18.37 -40.49 -56.73
C PHE A 8 -16.88 -40.50 -56.87
N ILE A 9 -16.39 -39.79 -57.88
CA ILE A 9 -14.99 -39.52 -58.17
C ILE A 9 -14.51 -38.46 -57.18
N PHE A 10 -13.52 -38.81 -56.35
CA PHE A 10 -12.85 -37.87 -55.45
C PHE A 10 -11.83 -37.00 -56.19
N GLY A 11 -12.21 -35.78 -56.51
CA GLY A 11 -11.27 -34.71 -56.85
C GLY A 11 -10.64 -34.14 -55.59
N LEU A 12 -9.33 -34.35 -55.40
CA LEU A 12 -8.55 -33.77 -54.31
C LEU A 12 -8.44 -32.24 -54.48
N CYS A 13 -9.28 -31.48 -53.82
CA CYS A 13 -9.11 -30.07 -53.65
C CYS A 13 -8.27 -29.86 -52.38
N LYS A 14 -6.98 -29.53 -52.52
CA LYS A 14 -6.11 -29.07 -51.41
C LYS A 14 -6.60 -27.69 -50.99
N ILE A 15 -7.43 -27.65 -49.97
CA ILE A 15 -7.75 -26.39 -49.28
C ILE A 15 -6.52 -26.11 -48.39
N THR A 16 -5.68 -25.17 -48.84
CA THR A 16 -4.64 -24.56 -47.98
C THR A 16 -5.33 -23.67 -46.98
N ILE A 17 -5.60 -24.19 -45.79
CA ILE A 17 -6.05 -23.36 -44.65
C ILE A 17 -4.85 -22.53 -44.26
N LYS A 18 -4.80 -21.27 -44.70
CA LYS A 18 -3.95 -20.27 -44.08
C LYS A 18 -4.40 -20.12 -42.66
N ASN A 19 -3.61 -20.62 -41.73
CA ASN A 19 -3.73 -20.33 -40.31
C ASN A 19 -3.47 -18.85 -40.09
N THR A 20 -4.52 -18.03 -40.17
CA THR A 20 -4.53 -16.69 -39.62
C THR A 20 -4.91 -16.75 -38.16
N ASN A 21 -4.10 -17.45 -37.38
CA ASN A 21 -4.17 -17.40 -35.93
C ASN A 21 -3.03 -16.49 -35.45
N GLN A 22 -3.39 -15.26 -35.15
CA GLN A 22 -2.88 -14.51 -34.00
C GLN A 22 -3.67 -13.20 -33.89
N THR A 23 -4.98 -13.31 -33.63
CA THR A 23 -5.56 -12.29 -32.76
C THR A 23 -5.12 -12.66 -31.36
N GLY A 24 -3.94 -12.19 -30.98
CA GLY A 24 -3.53 -12.17 -29.59
C GLY A 24 -4.64 -11.39 -28.85
N PHE A 25 -5.51 -12.10 -28.15
CA PHE A 25 -6.23 -11.52 -27.04
C PHE A 25 -5.17 -11.13 -26.04
N SER A 26 -4.62 -9.92 -26.18
CA SER A 26 -3.99 -9.24 -25.10
C SER A 26 -4.99 -9.32 -23.94
N LYS A 27 -4.66 -10.10 -22.93
CA LYS A 27 -5.43 -10.18 -21.69
C LYS A 27 -5.47 -8.74 -21.19
N ARG A 28 -6.58 -8.05 -21.49
CA ARG A 28 -6.78 -6.67 -21.07
C ARG A 28 -6.98 -6.77 -19.56
N TYR A 29 -5.88 -6.71 -18.82
CA TYR A 29 -5.96 -6.54 -17.37
C TYR A 29 -6.75 -5.25 -17.19
N MET A 30 -7.87 -5.34 -16.49
CA MET A 30 -8.60 -4.15 -16.09
C MET A 30 -7.65 -3.35 -15.22
N SER A 31 -7.21 -2.20 -15.72
CA SER A 31 -6.29 -1.35 -15.00
C SER A 31 -6.93 -0.89 -13.69
N ILE A 32 -6.17 -0.90 -12.62
CA ILE A 32 -6.61 -0.47 -11.29
C ILE A 32 -5.85 0.80 -10.93
N ILE A 33 -6.56 1.80 -10.43
CA ILE A 33 -5.96 2.94 -9.74
C ILE A 33 -6.33 2.84 -8.28
N THR A 34 -5.34 2.90 -7.38
CA THR A 34 -5.60 2.93 -5.95
C THR A 34 -5.34 4.30 -5.36
N LEU A 35 -6.07 4.63 -4.29
CA LEU A 35 -5.97 5.89 -3.59
C LEU A 35 -5.56 5.67 -2.14
N THR A 36 -4.48 6.35 -1.72
CA THR A 36 -4.05 6.47 -0.32
C THR A 36 -3.90 7.95 -0.04
N THR A 37 -4.85 8.55 0.68
CA THR A 37 -4.89 10.00 0.86
C THR A 37 -5.27 10.39 2.29
N ASP A 38 -4.97 11.62 2.65
CA ASP A 38 -5.44 12.27 3.86
C ASP A 38 -6.63 13.23 3.60
N LEU A 39 -7.28 13.13 2.43
CA LEU A 39 -8.40 13.99 2.04
C LEU A 39 -9.64 13.80 2.91
N GLY A 40 -9.81 12.60 3.49
CA GLY A 40 -11.02 12.22 4.21
C GLY A 40 -12.16 11.86 3.27
N ILE A 41 -13.28 11.48 3.85
CA ILE A 41 -14.52 11.10 3.13
C ILE A 41 -15.67 12.05 3.37
N LYS A 42 -15.49 13.05 4.23
CA LYS A 42 -16.54 14.00 4.64
C LYS A 42 -16.74 15.08 3.57
N ASP A 43 -15.66 15.54 2.96
CA ASP A 43 -15.66 16.67 2.03
C ASP A 43 -15.72 16.19 0.56
N HIS A 44 -15.82 17.14 -0.35
CA HIS A 44 -15.98 16.88 -1.78
C HIS A 44 -14.68 16.43 -2.49
N TYR A 45 -13.51 16.54 -1.85
CA TYR A 45 -12.22 16.35 -2.52
C TYR A 45 -12.04 14.97 -3.12
N ILE A 46 -12.36 13.90 -2.39
CA ILE A 46 -12.21 12.55 -2.90
C ILE A 46 -13.20 12.24 -4.05
N ALA A 47 -14.39 12.86 -4.02
CA ALA A 47 -15.35 12.73 -5.10
C ALA A 47 -14.83 13.41 -6.39
N ILE A 48 -14.19 14.58 -6.27
CA ILE A 48 -13.51 15.26 -7.40
C ILE A 48 -12.43 14.34 -7.98
N VAL A 49 -11.55 13.77 -7.12
CA VAL A 49 -10.48 12.86 -7.57
C VAL A 49 -11.04 11.72 -8.41
N LYS A 50 -12.05 11.02 -7.89
CA LYS A 50 -12.68 9.90 -8.61
C LYS A 50 -13.39 10.35 -9.89
N GLY A 51 -14.10 11.46 -9.83
CA GLY A 51 -14.78 12.03 -11.00
C GLY A 51 -13.80 12.40 -12.13
N GLU A 52 -12.67 13.01 -11.81
CA GLU A 52 -11.64 13.38 -12.81
C GLU A 52 -10.95 12.13 -13.40
N ILE A 53 -10.77 11.06 -12.62
CA ILE A 53 -10.29 9.77 -13.14
C ILE A 53 -11.29 9.18 -14.13
N TYR A 54 -12.59 9.11 -13.76
CA TYR A 54 -13.65 8.56 -14.62
C TYR A 54 -13.87 9.38 -15.90
N LYS A 55 -13.70 10.70 -15.87
CA LYS A 55 -13.70 11.50 -17.10
C LYS A 55 -12.61 11.11 -18.09
N GLN A 56 -11.46 10.65 -17.58
CA GLN A 56 -10.34 10.25 -18.42
C GLN A 56 -10.42 8.78 -18.84
N ILE A 57 -10.86 7.87 -17.96
CA ILE A 57 -10.97 6.43 -18.23
C ILE A 57 -12.27 5.91 -17.62
N ALA A 58 -13.30 5.75 -18.44
CA ALA A 58 -14.63 5.36 -17.98
C ALA A 58 -14.66 3.95 -17.33
N ASP A 59 -13.89 2.99 -17.86
CA ASP A 59 -13.91 1.58 -17.46
C ASP A 59 -12.77 1.23 -16.47
N ILE A 60 -12.30 2.18 -15.68
CA ILE A 60 -11.23 1.97 -14.70
C ILE A 60 -11.80 1.49 -13.36
N ASN A 61 -11.10 0.59 -12.69
CA ASN A 61 -11.39 0.28 -11.29
C ASN A 61 -10.63 1.22 -10.37
N ILE A 62 -11.35 1.93 -9.50
CA ILE A 62 -10.76 2.74 -8.44
C ILE A 62 -10.94 2.01 -7.12
N VAL A 63 -9.84 1.79 -6.40
CA VAL A 63 -9.84 1.13 -5.10
C VAL A 63 -9.26 2.09 -4.05
N ASP A 64 -10.04 2.39 -3.03
CA ASP A 64 -9.53 3.12 -1.86
C ASP A 64 -8.74 2.17 -0.97
N ILE A 65 -7.44 2.41 -0.82
CA ILE A 65 -6.65 1.77 0.24
C ILE A 65 -7.03 2.45 1.57
N SER A 66 -6.90 3.77 1.63
CA SER A 66 -7.47 4.60 2.70
C SER A 66 -7.52 6.06 2.23
N ASN A 67 -8.61 6.75 2.52
CA ASN A 67 -8.70 8.20 2.36
C ASN A 67 -8.76 8.92 3.71
N GLU A 68 -8.58 8.17 4.80
CA GLU A 68 -8.66 8.66 6.18
C GLU A 68 -7.31 8.61 6.91
N ILE A 69 -6.21 8.72 6.15
CA ILE A 69 -4.89 8.93 6.74
C ILE A 69 -4.92 10.24 7.55
N SER A 70 -4.31 10.22 8.72
CA SER A 70 -4.14 11.44 9.54
C SER A 70 -3.47 12.54 8.73
N LYS A 71 -3.97 13.78 8.87
CA LYS A 71 -3.52 14.90 8.04
C LYS A 71 -2.00 15.07 8.10
N PHE A 72 -1.39 15.08 6.91
CA PHE A 72 0.05 15.24 6.70
C PHE A 72 0.94 14.11 7.27
N ASP A 73 0.35 13.03 7.79
CA ASP A 73 1.13 11.91 8.38
C ASP A 73 1.60 10.93 7.31
N ILE A 74 2.81 11.17 6.79
CA ILE A 74 3.43 10.28 5.79
C ILE A 74 3.88 8.94 6.39
N GLN A 75 4.02 8.82 7.72
CA GLN A 75 4.42 7.56 8.36
C GLN A 75 3.22 6.60 8.42
N GLU A 76 2.05 7.10 8.81
CA GLU A 76 0.81 6.33 8.75
C GLU A 76 0.49 5.93 7.30
N ALA A 77 0.60 6.87 6.35
CA ALA A 77 0.39 6.59 4.94
C ALA A 77 1.32 5.49 4.42
N ALA A 78 2.61 5.57 4.75
CA ALA A 78 3.59 4.57 4.37
C ALA A 78 3.28 3.20 4.99
N PHE A 79 2.88 3.16 6.26
CA PHE A 79 2.49 1.92 6.94
C PHE A 79 1.27 1.26 6.26
N VAL A 80 0.20 2.02 6.04
CA VAL A 80 -1.03 1.53 5.42
C VAL A 80 -0.76 1.06 3.98
N PHE A 81 -0.04 1.86 3.20
CA PHE A 81 0.29 1.54 1.82
C PHE A 81 1.19 0.29 1.72
N LYS A 82 2.27 0.23 2.49
CA LYS A 82 3.23 -0.89 2.49
C LYS A 82 2.58 -2.24 2.79
N ASN A 83 1.57 -2.24 3.66
CA ASN A 83 0.86 -3.47 4.04
C ASN A 83 -0.23 -3.89 3.03
N SER A 84 -0.51 -3.07 2.01
CA SER A 84 -1.59 -3.34 1.06
C SER A 84 -1.12 -3.48 -0.40
N PHE A 85 -0.16 -2.68 -0.86
CA PHE A 85 0.16 -2.57 -2.30
C PHE A 85 0.60 -3.89 -2.95
N GLN A 86 1.30 -4.76 -2.21
CA GLN A 86 1.77 -6.06 -2.72
C GLN A 86 0.64 -7.06 -3.03
N HIS A 87 -0.59 -6.79 -2.58
CA HIS A 87 -1.76 -7.61 -2.85
C HIS A 87 -2.49 -7.22 -4.14
N PHE A 88 -2.03 -6.17 -4.82
CA PHE A 88 -2.59 -5.75 -6.10
C PHE A 88 -1.85 -6.40 -7.28
N PRO A 89 -2.54 -6.63 -8.40
CA PRO A 89 -1.94 -7.25 -9.58
C PRO A 89 -0.94 -6.31 -10.28
N ASP A 90 -0.10 -6.91 -11.13
CA ASP A 90 0.79 -6.19 -12.03
C ASP A 90 0.02 -5.14 -12.86
N GLY A 91 0.65 -4.02 -13.13
CA GLY A 91 0.07 -2.91 -13.88
C GLY A 91 -0.83 -1.99 -13.05
N THR A 92 -1.02 -2.25 -11.75
CA THR A 92 -1.74 -1.33 -10.86
C THR A 92 -0.99 -0.01 -10.72
N VAL A 93 -1.73 1.08 -10.74
CA VAL A 93 -1.20 2.44 -10.51
C VAL A 93 -1.70 2.95 -9.17
N HIS A 94 -0.78 3.28 -8.28
CA HIS A 94 -1.06 3.76 -6.94
C HIS A 94 -0.85 5.27 -6.85
N ILE A 95 -1.82 5.99 -6.31
CA ILE A 95 -1.70 7.41 -5.98
C ILE A 95 -1.59 7.55 -4.47
N ILE A 96 -0.52 8.21 -4.00
CA ILE A 96 -0.32 8.58 -2.60
C ILE A 96 -0.38 10.11 -2.52
N GLY A 97 -1.48 10.62 -1.98
CA GLY A 97 -1.74 12.04 -1.82
C GLY A 97 -1.80 12.42 -0.35
N VAL A 98 -0.64 12.49 0.29
CA VAL A 98 -0.47 12.88 1.69
C VAL A 98 0.68 13.86 1.79
N ASN A 99 0.41 15.06 2.34
CA ASN A 99 1.39 16.14 2.41
C ASN A 99 2.08 16.37 1.04
N ASP A 100 1.25 16.56 0.01
CA ASP A 100 1.64 16.47 -1.41
C ASP A 100 1.82 17.83 -2.10
N GLU A 101 1.93 18.92 -1.35
CA GLU A 101 2.14 20.25 -1.89
C GLU A 101 3.48 20.34 -2.65
N LEU A 102 3.42 20.83 -3.87
CA LEU A 102 4.60 21.09 -4.69
C LEU A 102 5.37 22.29 -4.15
N THR A 103 6.63 22.09 -3.80
CA THR A 103 7.52 23.15 -3.33
C THR A 103 8.87 23.08 -4.04
N ASN A 104 9.74 24.07 -3.83
CA ASN A 104 11.11 24.02 -4.34
C ASN A 104 11.94 22.85 -3.77
N LYS A 105 11.49 22.22 -2.67
CA LYS A 105 12.16 21.12 -1.99
C LYS A 105 11.44 19.78 -2.14
N THR A 106 10.17 19.80 -2.53
CA THR A 106 9.32 18.61 -2.65
C THR A 106 8.83 18.51 -4.09
N GLN A 107 9.43 17.61 -4.85
CA GLN A 107 9.05 17.33 -6.24
C GLN A 107 7.95 16.26 -6.25
N HIS A 108 7.25 16.13 -7.36
CA HIS A 108 6.34 15.03 -7.61
C HIS A 108 7.03 13.99 -8.47
N ILE A 109 6.96 12.73 -8.04
CA ILE A 109 7.63 11.63 -8.73
C ILE A 109 6.68 10.48 -9.01
N ALA A 110 7.03 9.70 -10.01
CA ALA A 110 6.44 8.39 -10.25
C ALA A 110 7.55 7.35 -10.30
N ILE A 111 7.28 6.19 -9.73
CA ILE A 111 8.22 5.08 -9.69
C ILE A 111 7.57 3.81 -10.22
N GLU A 112 8.40 2.93 -10.81
CA GLU A 112 8.04 1.58 -11.19
C GLU A 112 8.72 0.59 -10.24
N ILE A 113 7.92 -0.24 -9.59
CA ILE A 113 8.38 -1.26 -8.66
C ILE A 113 7.46 -2.48 -8.70
N ASN A 114 8.02 -3.69 -8.75
CA ASN A 114 7.26 -4.95 -8.79
C ASN A 114 6.19 -4.98 -9.90
N ASN A 115 6.47 -4.44 -11.08
CA ASN A 115 5.52 -4.27 -12.19
C ASN A 115 4.28 -3.43 -11.86
N GLN A 116 4.37 -2.57 -10.86
CA GLN A 116 3.34 -1.61 -10.46
C GLN A 116 3.92 -0.20 -10.48
N PHE A 117 3.06 0.82 -10.50
CA PHE A 117 3.46 2.21 -10.49
C PHE A 117 2.99 2.90 -9.22
N VAL A 118 3.83 3.75 -8.64
CA VAL A 118 3.47 4.56 -7.47
C VAL A 118 3.78 6.02 -7.75
N ILE A 119 2.78 6.88 -7.56
CA ILE A 119 2.83 8.31 -7.80
C ILE A 119 2.62 9.05 -6.48
N GLY A 120 3.43 10.04 -6.19
CA GLY A 120 3.30 10.85 -4.99
C GLY A 120 4.31 11.99 -4.93
N ALA A 121 4.28 12.72 -3.82
CA ALA A 121 5.27 13.74 -3.51
C ALA A 121 6.54 13.12 -2.96
N ASP A 122 7.69 13.60 -3.41
CA ASP A 122 9.00 13.20 -2.87
C ASP A 122 9.28 13.96 -1.55
N ASN A 123 8.50 13.62 -0.54
CA ASN A 123 8.54 14.18 0.82
C ASN A 123 9.17 13.21 1.83
N GLY A 124 9.80 12.16 1.33
CA GLY A 124 10.41 11.09 2.12
C GLY A 124 9.53 9.86 2.33
N ILE A 125 8.27 9.86 1.85
CA ILE A 125 7.35 8.72 2.01
C ILE A 125 7.86 7.46 1.29
N PHE A 126 8.49 7.61 0.12
CA PHE A 126 9.00 6.48 -0.65
C PHE A 126 10.11 5.73 0.10
N SER A 127 10.96 6.43 0.85
CA SER A 127 11.98 5.80 1.69
C SER A 127 11.41 5.01 2.86
N LEU A 128 10.23 5.40 3.38
CA LEU A 128 9.52 4.68 4.43
C LEU A 128 8.85 3.40 3.89
N ILE A 129 8.37 3.44 2.64
CA ILE A 129 7.72 2.32 1.97
C ILE A 129 8.76 1.30 1.49
N PHE A 130 9.80 1.76 0.80
CA PHE A 130 10.76 0.95 0.05
C PHE A 130 12.15 0.88 0.71
N ASP A 131 12.20 0.80 2.04
CA ASP A 131 13.42 0.76 2.85
C ASP A 131 14.42 -0.34 2.46
N LYS A 132 13.95 -1.41 1.82
CA LYS A 132 14.74 -2.60 1.44
C LYS A 132 14.69 -2.96 -0.04
N THR A 133 13.89 -2.27 -0.82
CA THR A 133 13.65 -2.61 -2.22
C THR A 133 13.89 -1.38 -3.08
N PHE A 134 14.83 -1.47 -4.02
CA PHE A 134 15.05 -0.38 -4.97
C PHE A 134 14.01 -0.46 -6.10
N PRO A 135 13.40 0.67 -6.50
CA PRO A 135 12.51 0.73 -7.64
C PRO A 135 13.27 0.48 -8.95
N ASN A 136 12.58 -0.04 -9.95
CA ASN A 136 13.13 -0.31 -11.27
C ASN A 136 13.44 0.99 -12.02
N LYS A 137 12.54 1.97 -11.88
CA LYS A 137 12.65 3.29 -12.50
C LYS A 137 12.05 4.36 -11.58
N ILE A 138 12.61 5.57 -11.67
CA ILE A 138 12.12 6.75 -10.98
C ILE A 138 12.12 7.89 -11.98
N VAL A 139 11.05 8.67 -12.03
CA VAL A 139 10.98 9.90 -12.83
C VAL A 139 10.41 11.05 -12.01
N GLN A 140 10.95 12.23 -12.19
CA GLN A 140 10.31 13.47 -11.79
C GLN A 140 9.21 13.80 -12.80
N LEU A 141 7.99 14.01 -12.31
CA LEU A 141 6.84 14.30 -13.18
C LEU A 141 6.96 15.69 -13.82
N ASN A 142 6.77 15.73 -15.13
CA ASN A 142 6.77 16.95 -15.96
C ASN A 142 5.38 17.14 -16.59
N ILE A 143 4.34 17.15 -15.77
CA ILE A 143 2.95 17.29 -16.23
C ILE A 143 2.62 18.77 -16.38
N PRO A 144 2.15 19.21 -17.56
CA PRO A 144 1.68 20.57 -17.75
C PRO A 144 0.51 20.91 -16.83
N LEU A 145 0.59 22.08 -16.21
CA LEU A 145 -0.46 22.59 -15.33
C LEU A 145 -1.48 23.37 -16.14
N ASP A 146 -2.75 23.16 -15.86
CA ASP A 146 -3.85 23.89 -16.52
C ASP A 146 -4.08 25.27 -15.88
N SER A 147 -3.52 25.50 -14.70
CA SER A 147 -3.66 26.78 -13.99
C SER A 147 -2.42 27.08 -13.13
N ASN A 148 -2.27 28.33 -12.71
CA ASN A 148 -1.24 28.73 -11.75
C ASN A 148 -1.61 28.44 -10.29
N VAL A 149 -2.75 27.81 -10.05
CA VAL A 149 -3.23 27.43 -8.71
C VAL A 149 -2.84 25.99 -8.47
N LEU A 150 -1.89 25.75 -7.58
CA LEU A 150 -1.26 24.45 -7.30
C LEU A 150 -1.70 23.87 -5.96
N THR A 151 -2.92 24.13 -5.55
CA THR A 151 -3.42 23.72 -4.22
C THR A 151 -3.98 22.31 -4.18
N PHE A 152 -4.07 21.61 -5.33
CA PHE A 152 -4.63 20.25 -5.40
C PHE A 152 -3.82 19.35 -6.35
N ALA A 153 -2.62 19.00 -5.92
CA ALA A 153 -1.65 18.23 -6.72
C ALA A 153 -2.20 16.89 -7.21
N ILE A 154 -2.99 16.18 -6.41
CA ILE A 154 -3.63 14.92 -6.82
C ILE A 154 -4.44 15.14 -8.10
N LYS A 155 -5.31 16.15 -8.11
CA LYS A 155 -6.18 16.46 -9.26
C LYS A 155 -5.37 16.95 -10.47
N ASP A 156 -4.45 17.88 -10.25
CA ASP A 156 -3.83 18.64 -11.34
C ASP A 156 -2.64 17.90 -11.96
N ILE A 157 -2.00 16.98 -11.22
CA ILE A 157 -0.79 16.27 -11.63
C ILE A 157 -0.96 14.75 -11.54
N PHE A 158 -1.28 14.21 -10.35
CA PHE A 158 -1.21 12.77 -10.13
C PHE A 158 -2.23 11.99 -10.95
N ILE A 159 -3.46 12.49 -11.09
CA ILE A 159 -4.49 11.85 -11.92
C ILE A 159 -4.06 11.76 -13.38
N LYS A 160 -3.48 12.83 -13.94
CA LYS A 160 -3.00 12.84 -15.35
C LYS A 160 -1.92 11.77 -15.56
N ALA A 161 -0.94 11.71 -14.65
CA ALA A 161 0.11 10.71 -14.68
C ALA A 161 -0.46 9.29 -14.52
N ALA A 162 -1.35 9.08 -13.54
CA ALA A 162 -1.96 7.79 -13.28
C ALA A 162 -2.79 7.28 -14.46
N CYS A 163 -3.61 8.14 -15.06
CA CYS A 163 -4.40 7.79 -16.23
C CYS A 163 -3.53 7.50 -17.47
N HIS A 164 -2.41 8.17 -17.63
CA HIS A 164 -1.44 7.86 -18.69
C HIS A 164 -0.87 6.44 -18.50
N LEU A 165 -0.38 6.11 -17.31
CA LEU A 165 0.20 4.81 -17.01
C LEU A 165 -0.86 3.69 -17.07
N ALA A 166 -2.06 3.94 -16.56
CA ALA A 166 -3.16 2.97 -16.59
C ALA A 166 -3.63 2.61 -18.01
N ARG A 167 -3.39 3.48 -19.00
CA ARG A 167 -3.61 3.20 -20.43
C ARG A 167 -2.43 2.47 -21.10
N GLY A 168 -1.38 2.11 -20.36
CA GLY A 168 -0.17 1.49 -20.89
C GLY A 168 0.88 2.47 -21.37
N GLY A 169 0.78 3.74 -20.99
CA GLY A 169 1.84 4.73 -21.21
C GLY A 169 3.08 4.42 -20.37
N THR A 170 4.22 5.06 -20.70
CA THR A 170 5.49 4.84 -20.02
C THR A 170 5.90 6.03 -19.15
N LEU A 171 6.75 5.79 -18.16
CA LEU A 171 7.26 6.83 -17.26
C LEU A 171 8.06 7.90 -18.02
N GLU A 172 8.81 7.49 -19.02
CA GLU A 172 9.66 8.39 -19.82
C GLU A 172 8.86 9.45 -20.58
N MET A 173 7.59 9.18 -20.88
CA MET A 173 6.71 10.15 -21.55
C MET A 173 6.19 11.24 -20.63
N ILE A 174 6.19 11.01 -19.33
CA ILE A 174 5.57 11.91 -18.33
C ILE A 174 6.58 12.49 -17.35
N GLY A 175 7.86 12.15 -17.48
CA GLY A 175 8.85 12.64 -16.53
C GLY A 175 10.29 12.54 -16.99
N THR A 176 11.16 13.19 -16.23
CA THR A 176 12.62 13.12 -16.38
C THR A 176 13.19 12.07 -15.43
N PRO A 177 14.05 11.15 -15.90
CA PRO A 177 14.65 10.13 -15.05
C PRO A 177 15.40 10.72 -13.84
N LEU A 178 15.21 10.09 -12.69
CA LEU A 178 15.94 10.37 -11.46
C LEU A 178 16.71 9.12 -11.02
N SER A 179 17.86 9.33 -10.35
CA SER A 179 18.65 8.24 -9.77
C SER A 179 18.18 7.80 -8.39
N ASP A 180 17.50 8.66 -7.65
CA ASP A 180 17.06 8.42 -6.28
C ASP A 180 15.91 9.35 -5.90
N PHE A 181 15.29 9.09 -4.75
CA PHE A 181 14.27 9.92 -4.12
C PHE A 181 14.73 10.36 -2.73
N GLN A 182 14.03 11.33 -2.14
CA GLN A 182 14.36 11.88 -0.82
C GLN A 182 14.40 10.79 0.26
N GLN A 183 15.55 10.70 0.91
CA GLN A 183 15.70 9.82 2.08
C GLN A 183 15.23 10.56 3.33
N LYS A 184 14.22 10.03 4.01
CA LYS A 184 13.88 10.48 5.35
C LYS A 184 14.66 9.63 6.35
N ALA A 185 15.17 10.25 7.40
CA ALA A 185 15.80 9.53 8.50
C ALA A 185 14.90 8.35 8.90
N ALA A 186 15.50 7.17 8.99
CA ALA A 186 14.87 5.85 9.05
C ALA A 186 13.51 5.87 9.71
N SER A 187 12.56 5.10 9.11
CA SER A 187 11.32 4.72 9.80
C SER A 187 11.62 4.49 11.27
N LEU A 188 10.75 4.90 12.16
CA LEU A 188 10.88 4.65 13.60
C LEU A 188 11.18 3.16 13.84
N GLN A 189 12.46 2.80 13.86
CA GLN A 189 12.86 1.43 14.15
C GLN A 189 12.79 1.21 15.66
N ALA A 190 12.36 0.02 16.06
CA ALA A 190 12.41 -0.35 17.45
C ALA A 190 13.87 -0.37 17.93
N VAL A 191 14.14 0.30 19.04
CA VAL A 191 15.47 0.31 19.68
C VAL A 191 15.62 -0.97 20.49
N THR A 192 16.74 -1.66 20.33
CA THR A 192 17.00 -2.93 21.01
C THR A 192 18.23 -2.85 21.88
N ASN A 193 18.13 -3.43 23.07
CA ASN A 193 19.25 -3.73 23.96
C ASN A 193 19.34 -5.24 24.16
N ARG A 194 20.30 -5.69 24.99
CA ARG A 194 20.46 -7.10 25.31
C ARG A 194 19.19 -7.72 25.90
N ASP A 195 18.49 -7.00 26.77
CA ASP A 195 17.41 -7.49 27.58
C ASP A 195 16.11 -6.72 27.38
N SER A 196 16.04 -5.84 26.35
CA SER A 196 14.83 -5.06 26.10
C SER A 196 14.68 -4.65 24.65
N ILE A 197 13.40 -4.42 24.28
CA ILE A 197 12.99 -3.80 23.02
C ILE A 197 12.11 -2.61 23.38
N ARG A 198 12.39 -1.45 22.78
CA ARG A 198 11.56 -0.25 22.90
C ARG A 198 11.05 0.12 21.52
N GLY A 199 9.75 0.00 21.33
CA GLY A 199 9.05 0.42 20.12
C GLY A 199 8.03 1.50 20.40
N VAL A 200 7.27 1.83 19.36
CA VAL A 200 6.17 2.79 19.43
C VAL A 200 4.95 2.24 18.68
N VAL A 201 3.77 2.73 19.03
CA VAL A 201 2.53 2.47 18.28
C VAL A 201 2.61 3.19 16.93
N MET A 202 2.52 2.45 15.84
CA MET A 202 2.60 2.97 14.47
C MET A 202 1.24 3.19 13.84
N HIS A 203 0.26 2.37 14.23
CA HIS A 203 -1.07 2.40 13.65
C HIS A 203 -2.10 1.90 14.65
N ILE A 204 -3.27 2.50 14.64
CA ILE A 204 -4.45 2.03 15.37
C ILE A 204 -5.50 1.72 14.34
N ASP A 205 -5.92 0.45 14.28
CA ASP A 205 -6.90 0.00 13.30
C ASP A 205 -8.35 0.38 13.70
N SER A 206 -9.31 0.10 12.82
CA SER A 206 -10.72 0.41 13.06
C SER A 206 -11.34 -0.39 14.22
N TYR A 207 -10.70 -1.49 14.64
CA TYR A 207 -11.09 -2.25 15.83
C TYR A 207 -10.51 -1.67 17.11
N GLY A 208 -9.61 -0.68 17.01
CA GLY A 208 -8.90 -0.08 18.14
C GLY A 208 -7.67 -0.88 18.58
N ASN A 209 -7.17 -1.82 17.77
CA ASN A 209 -5.93 -2.52 18.05
C ASN A 209 -4.73 -1.63 17.73
N ALA A 210 -3.72 -1.63 18.59
CA ALA A 210 -2.52 -0.81 18.46
C ALA A 210 -1.35 -1.64 17.90
N THR A 211 -1.04 -1.48 16.62
CA THR A 211 0.10 -2.11 15.96
C THR A 211 1.36 -1.31 16.21
N THR A 212 2.43 -2.00 16.63
CA THR A 212 3.73 -1.38 16.95
C THR A 212 4.74 -1.57 15.82
N ASN A 213 5.90 -0.89 15.93
CA ASN A 213 7.06 -1.12 15.05
C ASN A 213 7.97 -2.28 15.51
N ILE A 214 7.53 -3.08 16.48
CA ILE A 214 8.26 -4.26 16.97
C ILE A 214 7.89 -5.46 16.10
N ASN A 215 8.80 -5.93 15.27
CA ASN A 215 8.56 -7.11 14.45
C ASN A 215 8.93 -8.42 15.18
N LYS A 216 8.32 -9.51 14.72
CA LYS A 216 8.47 -10.85 15.30
C LYS A 216 9.92 -11.35 15.28
N ASP A 217 10.68 -11.04 14.22
CA ASP A 217 12.06 -11.49 14.09
C ASP A 217 12.95 -10.79 15.13
N THR A 218 12.76 -9.50 15.34
CA THR A 218 13.45 -8.74 16.38
C THR A 218 13.09 -9.26 17.78
N PHE A 219 11.79 -9.51 18.03
CA PHE A 219 11.33 -10.09 19.30
C PHE A 219 12.00 -11.44 19.57
N ASN A 220 11.99 -12.34 18.58
CA ASN A 220 12.59 -13.68 18.73
C ASN A 220 14.11 -13.60 18.90
N ARG A 221 14.77 -12.76 18.13
CA ARG A 221 16.25 -12.60 18.17
C ARG A 221 16.74 -12.07 19.51
N ILE A 222 16.05 -11.09 20.10
CA ILE A 222 16.43 -10.51 21.39
C ILE A 222 15.90 -11.39 22.53
N GLY A 223 14.69 -11.91 22.41
CA GLY A 223 14.02 -12.66 23.47
C GLY A 223 14.63 -14.03 23.76
N MET A 224 15.11 -14.76 22.73
CA MET A 224 15.73 -16.08 22.88
C MET A 224 14.93 -17.05 23.77
N ASN A 225 13.59 -17.02 23.63
CA ASN A 225 12.63 -17.79 24.43
C ASN A 225 12.62 -17.50 25.95
N ARG A 226 13.16 -16.36 26.37
CA ARG A 226 13.08 -15.91 27.76
C ARG A 226 11.64 -15.47 28.12
N GLU A 227 11.35 -15.48 29.41
CA GLU A 227 10.17 -14.79 29.93
C GLU A 227 10.27 -13.29 29.68
N PHE A 228 9.13 -12.64 29.54
CA PHE A 228 9.09 -11.21 29.21
C PHE A 228 7.86 -10.54 29.81
N ASP A 229 7.99 -9.23 29.97
CA ASP A 229 6.87 -8.33 30.25
C ASP A 229 6.78 -7.29 29.14
N ILE A 230 5.59 -7.15 28.52
CA ILE A 230 5.27 -6.05 27.60
C ILE A 230 4.61 -4.96 28.43
N LEU A 231 5.23 -3.80 28.47
CA LEU A 231 4.84 -2.63 29.25
C LEU A 231 4.32 -1.52 28.32
N TYR A 232 3.21 -0.93 28.68
CA TYR A 232 2.60 0.19 27.96
C TYR A 232 1.81 1.05 28.95
N GLY A 233 1.66 2.34 28.63
CA GLY A 233 0.93 3.27 29.50
C GLY A 233 1.52 3.33 30.92
N ARG A 234 0.71 3.02 31.91
CA ARG A 234 1.15 3.03 33.33
C ARG A 234 1.95 1.75 33.67
N GLU A 235 2.95 1.87 34.53
CA GLU A 235 3.87 0.75 34.90
C GLU A 235 3.17 -0.50 35.46
N SER A 236 1.96 -0.38 35.99
CA SER A 236 1.17 -1.52 36.49
C SER A 236 0.58 -2.39 35.39
N GLU A 237 0.50 -1.88 34.16
CA GLU A 237 -0.12 -2.57 33.04
C GLU A 237 0.93 -3.37 32.26
N ARG A 238 0.79 -4.69 32.24
CA ARG A 238 1.69 -5.58 31.51
C ARG A 238 0.97 -6.76 30.88
N ILE A 239 1.56 -7.25 29.78
CA ILE A 239 1.18 -8.50 29.13
C ILE A 239 2.41 -9.43 29.12
N THR A 240 2.25 -10.66 29.58
CA THR A 240 3.36 -11.62 29.76
C THR A 240 3.34 -12.76 28.76
N LYS A 241 2.37 -12.78 27.84
CA LYS A 241 2.21 -13.87 26.86
C LYS A 241 1.80 -13.31 25.50
N ILE A 242 2.41 -13.87 24.44
CA ILE A 242 1.94 -13.67 23.08
C ILE A 242 0.87 -14.72 22.77
N ARG A 243 -0.27 -14.27 22.28
CA ARG A 243 -1.37 -15.12 21.83
C ARG A 243 -1.31 -15.38 20.32
N LYS A 244 -1.96 -16.45 19.89
CA LYS A 244 -2.11 -16.80 18.45
C LYS A 244 -3.46 -16.37 17.90
N LYS A 245 -4.45 -16.18 18.76
CA LYS A 245 -5.83 -15.79 18.42
C LYS A 245 -6.37 -14.83 19.46
N TYR A 246 -7.21 -13.90 19.07
CA TYR A 246 -7.86 -12.96 19.99
C TYR A 246 -8.71 -13.67 21.04
N LYS A 247 -9.41 -14.74 20.64
CA LYS A 247 -10.30 -15.54 21.53
C LYS A 247 -9.57 -16.44 22.54
N GLU A 248 -8.26 -16.40 22.61
CA GLU A 248 -7.50 -17.06 23.68
C GLU A 248 -7.59 -16.32 25.02
N GLU A 249 -8.04 -15.06 24.96
CA GLU A 249 -8.41 -14.30 26.15
C GLU A 249 -9.93 -14.11 26.22
N PRO A 250 -10.54 -14.01 27.42
CA PRO A 250 -11.94 -13.66 27.58
C PRO A 250 -12.31 -12.33 26.91
N ALA A 251 -13.60 -12.12 26.62
CA ALA A 251 -14.08 -10.84 26.11
C ALA A 251 -13.78 -9.72 27.12
N GLY A 252 -13.25 -8.60 26.62
CA GLY A 252 -12.82 -7.45 27.43
C GLY A 252 -11.42 -7.57 28.01
N GLU A 253 -10.72 -8.69 27.81
CA GLU A 253 -9.34 -8.85 28.28
C GLU A 253 -8.32 -8.43 27.20
N LYS A 254 -7.22 -7.83 27.67
CA LYS A 254 -6.08 -7.40 26.87
C LYS A 254 -5.20 -8.56 26.44
N LEU A 255 -4.60 -8.46 25.28
CA LEU A 255 -3.66 -9.44 24.75
C LEU A 255 -2.61 -8.79 23.84
N ALA A 256 -1.53 -9.52 23.61
CA ALA A 256 -0.55 -9.21 22.58
C ALA A 256 -0.48 -10.35 21.56
N ILE A 257 -0.40 -9.99 20.28
CA ILE A 257 -0.37 -10.93 19.17
C ILE A 257 0.57 -10.40 18.08
N PHE A 258 1.22 -11.28 17.33
CA PHE A 258 1.86 -10.87 16.07
C PHE A 258 0.83 -11.00 14.95
N SER A 259 0.48 -9.87 14.35
CA SER A 259 -0.47 -9.80 13.24
C SER A 259 0.13 -10.38 11.94
N THR A 260 -0.67 -10.45 10.90
CA THR A 260 -0.26 -11.05 9.61
C THR A 260 0.89 -10.34 8.93
N ASN A 261 1.09 -9.04 9.22
CA ASN A 261 2.23 -8.26 8.74
C ASN A 261 3.52 -8.46 9.57
N GLY A 262 3.47 -9.34 10.60
CA GLY A 262 4.59 -9.68 11.44
C GLY A 262 4.93 -8.69 12.55
N TYR A 263 4.13 -7.65 12.75
CA TYR A 263 4.32 -6.70 13.84
C TYR A 263 3.53 -7.06 15.09
N LEU A 264 4.09 -6.70 16.25
CA LEU A 264 3.42 -6.84 17.53
C LEU A 264 2.24 -5.88 17.62
N GLU A 265 1.10 -6.42 17.98
CA GLU A 265 -0.16 -5.71 18.18
C GLU A 265 -0.62 -5.89 19.63
N ILE A 266 -0.99 -4.78 20.25
CA ILE A 266 -1.70 -4.75 21.53
C ILE A 266 -3.19 -4.65 21.21
N ALA A 267 -3.94 -5.63 21.64
CA ALA A 267 -5.36 -5.76 21.33
C ALA A 267 -6.20 -6.05 22.56
N MET A 268 -7.49 -6.01 22.38
CA MET A 268 -8.48 -6.45 23.38
C MET A 268 -9.51 -7.36 22.70
N ASN A 269 -9.77 -8.52 23.29
CA ASN A 269 -10.77 -9.40 22.71
C ASN A 269 -12.17 -8.77 22.84
N GLN A 270 -12.83 -8.51 21.71
CA GLN A 270 -14.15 -7.85 21.61
C GLN A 270 -14.19 -6.45 22.27
N GLY A 271 -13.07 -5.74 22.30
CA GLY A 271 -12.97 -4.39 22.86
C GLY A 271 -11.98 -3.54 22.08
N LYS A 272 -12.00 -2.23 22.31
CA LYS A 272 -11.09 -1.28 21.71
C LYS A 272 -9.90 -1.04 22.62
N ALA A 273 -8.76 -1.63 22.30
CA ALA A 273 -7.56 -1.54 23.12
C ALA A 273 -7.08 -0.09 23.25
N ASN A 274 -7.11 0.70 22.17
CA ASN A 274 -6.70 2.10 22.20
C ASN A 274 -7.52 2.94 23.21
N GLU A 275 -8.84 2.78 23.25
CA GLU A 275 -9.71 3.53 24.14
C GLU A 275 -9.58 3.07 25.60
N LEU A 276 -9.59 1.75 25.83
CA LEU A 276 -9.63 1.19 27.17
C LEU A 276 -8.27 1.13 27.87
N LEU A 277 -7.19 1.01 27.09
CA LEU A 277 -5.82 1.02 27.61
C LEU A 277 -5.14 2.39 27.48
N GLY A 278 -5.83 3.37 26.84
CA GLY A 278 -5.31 4.72 26.62
C GLY A 278 -4.10 4.76 25.68
N LEU A 279 -4.09 3.92 24.64
CA LEU A 279 -3.02 3.84 23.66
C LEU A 279 -3.26 4.82 22.51
N HIS A 280 -2.24 5.59 22.16
CA HIS A 280 -2.26 6.57 21.09
C HIS A 280 -1.11 6.34 20.11
N HIS A 281 -1.17 6.97 18.94
CA HIS A 281 -0.04 6.98 17.99
C HIS A 281 1.22 7.50 18.68
N TYR A 282 2.34 6.82 18.42
CA TYR A 282 3.68 7.09 18.95
C TYR A 282 3.87 6.82 20.45
N ASP A 283 2.87 6.27 21.16
CA ASP A 283 3.05 5.79 22.51
C ASP A 283 4.12 4.69 22.56
N ILE A 284 4.92 4.73 23.63
CA ILE A 284 6.04 3.84 23.82
C ILE A 284 5.55 2.49 24.32
N ILE A 285 5.97 1.44 23.61
CA ILE A 285 5.80 0.04 24.03
C ILE A 285 7.18 -0.51 24.36
N ARG A 286 7.34 -1.03 25.58
CA ARG A 286 8.60 -1.61 26.06
C ARG A 286 8.44 -3.08 26.35
N ILE A 287 9.36 -3.90 25.87
CA ILE A 287 9.44 -5.33 26.20
C ILE A 287 10.70 -5.52 27.05
N GLU A 288 10.55 -6.12 28.19
CA GLU A 288 11.66 -6.47 29.09
C GLU A 288 11.74 -7.99 29.20
N PHE A 289 12.92 -8.54 28.89
CA PHE A 289 13.20 -9.98 28.99
C PHE A 289 13.89 -10.28 30.32
N LYS A 290 13.50 -11.40 30.94
CA LYS A 290 14.00 -11.86 32.25
C LYS A 290 15.16 -12.81 32.10
#